data_88592d9a6cd7fc097c41c45dcedf2c2d
#
_entry.id   88592d9a6cd7fc097c41c45dcedf2c2d
#
_cell.length_a   1.000
_cell.length_b   1.000
_cell.length_c   1.000
_cell.angle_alpha   90.00
_cell.angle_beta   90.00
_cell.angle_gamma   90.00
#
_symmetry.space_group_name_H-M   'P 1'
#
loop_
_entity.id
_entity.type
_entity.pdbx_description
1 polymer ?
#
loop_
_entity_poly.entity_id
_entity_poly.type
_entity_poly.pdbx_seq_one_letter_code
_entity_poly.pdbx_strand_id
1 'polypeptide(L)'
;MPFGILATFAAYFLWGLFPFYFHALQGIGALEILAHRIIWSLVFITIVVVAMRRTAWLKGALMTPKVLGVFCLSALIIGANWGIYVYAIVSGRTIEASLGYFINPLVSIALGSLFLRERLRRPQQAAVVLAGIGVLWITWTTGVAPWLGLMLAVTFGLYGLIRKIAPLGSLEGMVLESLLLTPAAAAWLWFLWSDHELAFISADL
;
A
#
# COMPACT_ATOMS: atom_id res chain seq x y z
N MET A 1 -26.32 4.48 -3.77
CA MET A 1 -25.34 5.19 -4.63
C MET A 1 -24.68 6.42 -3.99
N PRO A 2 -25.38 7.36 -3.31
CA PRO A 2 -24.69 8.54 -2.75
C PRO A 2 -23.66 8.22 -1.65
N PHE A 3 -23.93 7.21 -0.82
CA PHE A 3 -23.01 6.81 0.27
C PHE A 3 -21.65 6.29 -0.24
N GLY A 4 -21.63 5.47 -1.30
CA GLY A 4 -20.39 4.97 -1.88
C GLY A 4 -19.51 6.07 -2.47
N ILE A 5 -20.11 7.05 -3.15
CA ILE A 5 -19.41 8.20 -3.70
C ILE A 5 -18.82 9.06 -2.58
N LEU A 6 -19.58 9.33 -1.53
CA LEU A 6 -19.14 10.12 -0.38
C LEU A 6 -18.00 9.41 0.36
N ALA A 7 -18.11 8.10 0.58
CA ALA A 7 -17.06 7.30 1.21
C ALA A 7 -15.77 7.29 0.38
N THR A 8 -15.88 7.17 -0.94
CA THR A 8 -14.73 7.23 -1.85
C THR A 8 -14.07 8.60 -1.80
N PHE A 9 -14.86 9.67 -1.87
CA PHE A 9 -14.34 11.04 -1.77
C PHE A 9 -13.62 11.26 -0.43
N ALA A 10 -14.22 10.86 0.69
CA ALA A 10 -13.61 10.97 2.01
C ALA A 10 -12.29 10.18 2.11
N ALA A 11 -12.23 8.98 1.55
CA ALA A 11 -11.03 8.16 1.53
C ALA A 11 -9.88 8.83 0.76
N TYR A 12 -10.15 9.35 -0.45
CA TYR A 12 -9.14 10.05 -1.24
C TYR A 12 -8.73 11.38 -0.63
N PHE A 13 -9.66 12.11 0.00
CA PHE A 13 -9.35 13.33 0.73
C PHE A 13 -8.39 13.04 1.91
N LEU A 14 -8.68 12.02 2.73
CA LEU A 14 -7.80 11.60 3.81
C LEU A 14 -6.43 11.13 3.29
N TRP A 15 -6.40 10.41 2.18
CA TRP A 15 -5.14 10.01 1.54
C TRP A 15 -4.31 11.21 1.08
N GLY A 16 -4.96 12.27 0.58
CA GLY A 16 -4.29 13.52 0.21
C GLY A 16 -3.62 14.24 1.38
N LEU A 17 -4.03 13.96 2.63
CA LEU A 17 -3.42 14.53 3.82
C LEU A 17 -2.20 13.74 4.32
N PHE A 18 -1.98 12.51 3.89
CA PHE A 18 -0.86 11.68 4.34
C PHE A 18 0.53 12.30 4.10
N PRO A 19 0.82 13.00 3.00
CA PRO A 19 2.12 13.66 2.83
C PRO A 19 2.43 14.66 3.96
N PHE A 20 1.43 15.41 4.44
CA PHE A 20 1.61 16.34 5.57
C PHE A 20 1.92 15.61 6.87
N TYR A 21 1.22 14.51 7.14
CA TYR A 21 1.49 13.65 8.29
C TYR A 21 2.91 13.08 8.26
N PHE A 22 3.34 12.51 7.13
CA PHE A 22 4.69 11.96 7.01
C PHE A 22 5.77 13.04 6.97
N HIS A 23 5.45 14.24 6.50
CA HIS A 23 6.38 15.37 6.56
C HIS A 23 6.66 15.79 8.00
N ALA A 24 5.65 15.74 8.88
CA ALA A 24 5.84 15.99 10.30
C ALA A 24 6.70 14.92 11.02
N LEU A 25 6.85 13.74 10.41
CA LEU A 25 7.70 12.66 10.92
C LEU A 25 9.11 12.64 10.27
N GLN A 26 9.53 13.74 9.64
CA GLN A 26 10.89 13.86 9.11
C GLN A 26 11.90 13.77 10.26
N GLY A 27 12.93 12.94 10.08
CA GLY A 27 13.90 12.61 11.13
C GLY A 27 13.69 11.23 11.74
N ILE A 28 12.50 10.63 11.55
CA ILE A 28 12.25 9.24 11.96
C ILE A 28 12.50 8.30 10.79
N GLY A 29 13.16 7.18 11.05
CA GLY A 29 13.48 6.18 10.03
C GLY A 29 12.24 5.62 9.33
N ALA A 30 12.26 5.52 8.01
CA ALA A 30 11.11 5.04 7.22
C ALA A 30 10.60 3.65 7.66
N LEU A 31 11.50 2.75 8.05
CA LEU A 31 11.14 1.41 8.54
C LEU A 31 10.51 1.46 9.95
N GLU A 32 10.91 2.39 10.79
CA GLU A 32 10.30 2.60 12.12
C GLU A 32 8.86 3.10 11.95
N ILE A 33 8.64 4.10 11.10
CA ILE A 33 7.30 4.60 10.75
C ILE A 33 6.43 3.46 10.19
N LEU A 34 6.99 2.66 9.27
CA LEU A 34 6.28 1.53 8.68
C LEU A 34 5.89 0.49 9.73
N ALA A 35 6.79 0.14 10.63
CA ALA A 35 6.53 -0.85 11.68
C ALA A 35 5.41 -0.39 12.62
N HIS A 36 5.45 0.86 13.09
CA HIS A 36 4.36 1.45 13.88
C HIS A 36 3.04 1.44 13.10
N ARG A 37 3.05 1.82 11.83
CA ARG A 37 1.86 1.81 10.98
C ARG A 37 1.25 0.42 10.86
N ILE A 38 2.05 -0.63 10.67
CA ILE A 38 1.56 -2.03 10.57
C ILE A 38 0.88 -2.44 11.88
N ILE A 39 1.53 -2.22 13.02
CA ILE A 39 1.01 -2.61 14.34
C ILE A 39 -0.29 -1.87 14.66
N TRP A 40 -0.30 -0.54 14.53
CA TRP A 40 -1.49 0.26 14.80
C TRP A 40 -2.63 -0.01 13.82
N SER A 41 -2.31 -0.32 12.56
CA SER A 41 -3.32 -0.77 11.58
C SER A 41 -3.95 -2.09 12.00
N LEU A 42 -3.16 -3.06 12.50
CA LEU A 42 -3.69 -4.32 13.03
C LEU A 42 -4.61 -4.08 14.23
N VAL A 43 -4.19 -3.26 15.19
CA VAL A 43 -5.01 -2.92 16.37
C VAL A 43 -6.33 -2.31 15.93
N PHE A 44 -6.29 -1.27 15.09
CA PHE A 44 -7.49 -0.58 14.64
C PHE A 44 -8.45 -1.49 13.87
N ILE A 45 -7.95 -2.21 12.85
CA ILE A 45 -8.82 -3.06 12.03
C ILE A 45 -9.38 -4.24 12.83
N THR A 46 -8.63 -4.76 13.81
CA THR A 46 -9.11 -5.81 14.71
C THR A 46 -10.27 -5.29 15.56
N ILE A 47 -10.17 -4.09 16.13
CA ILE A 47 -11.26 -3.45 16.87
C ILE A 47 -12.51 -3.34 15.99
N VAL A 48 -12.35 -2.88 14.73
CA VAL A 48 -13.47 -2.74 13.78
C VAL A 48 -14.13 -4.11 13.51
N VAL A 49 -13.34 -5.14 13.21
CA VAL A 49 -13.85 -6.47 12.88
C VAL A 49 -14.55 -7.13 14.08
N VAL A 50 -13.99 -6.96 15.30
CA VAL A 50 -14.60 -7.45 16.54
C VAL A 50 -15.92 -6.70 16.82
N ALA A 51 -15.94 -5.38 16.71
CA ALA A 51 -17.14 -4.56 16.88
C ALA A 51 -18.25 -4.94 15.89
N MET A 52 -17.88 -5.31 14.65
CA MET A 52 -18.80 -5.81 13.64
C MET A 52 -19.19 -7.28 13.84
N ARG A 53 -18.66 -7.97 14.85
CA ARG A 53 -18.86 -9.42 15.14
C ARG A 53 -18.51 -10.32 13.94
N ARG A 54 -17.52 -9.94 13.13
CA ARG A 54 -17.11 -10.65 11.92
C ARG A 54 -15.79 -11.43 12.12
N THR A 55 -15.70 -12.29 13.13
CA THR A 55 -14.47 -13.02 13.47
C THR A 55 -14.48 -14.51 13.04
N ALA A 56 -15.62 -15.05 12.64
CA ALA A 56 -15.80 -16.49 12.35
C ALA A 56 -14.88 -17.04 11.24
N TRP A 57 -14.48 -16.20 10.29
CA TRP A 57 -13.62 -16.57 9.16
C TRP A 57 -12.16 -16.83 9.58
N LEU A 58 -11.69 -16.20 10.69
CA LEU A 58 -10.27 -16.13 11.06
C LEU A 58 -9.65 -17.51 11.26
N LYS A 59 -10.33 -18.38 12.02
CA LYS A 59 -9.85 -19.76 12.27
C LYS A 59 -9.71 -20.54 10.95
N GLY A 60 -10.70 -20.46 10.08
CA GLY A 60 -10.68 -21.14 8.78
C GLY A 60 -9.55 -20.64 7.89
N ALA A 61 -9.32 -19.33 7.86
CA ALA A 61 -8.25 -18.71 7.08
C ALA A 61 -6.85 -19.15 7.57
N LEU A 62 -6.63 -19.14 8.88
CA LEU A 62 -5.35 -19.54 9.48
C LEU A 62 -5.06 -21.05 9.33
N MET A 63 -6.09 -21.88 9.23
CA MET A 63 -5.93 -23.34 9.06
C MET A 63 -5.84 -23.76 7.59
N THR A 64 -5.98 -22.85 6.64
CA THR A 64 -5.96 -23.17 5.20
C THR A 64 -4.64 -22.69 4.56
N PRO A 65 -3.67 -23.59 4.28
CA PRO A 65 -2.34 -23.21 3.77
C PRO A 65 -2.39 -22.40 2.46
N LYS A 66 -3.36 -22.71 1.59
CA LYS A 66 -3.56 -21.95 0.33
C LYS A 66 -3.95 -20.49 0.59
N VAL A 67 -4.82 -20.25 1.56
CA VAL A 67 -5.23 -18.90 1.96
C VAL A 67 -4.04 -18.17 2.55
N LEU A 68 -3.33 -18.78 3.49
CA LEU A 68 -2.13 -18.20 4.08
C LEU A 68 -1.07 -17.87 3.03
N GLY A 69 -0.79 -18.75 2.07
CA GLY A 69 0.19 -18.52 1.01
C GLY A 69 -0.16 -17.30 0.15
N VAL A 70 -1.42 -17.16 -0.26
CA VAL A 70 -1.91 -16.00 -1.03
C VAL A 70 -1.76 -14.72 -0.21
N PHE A 71 -2.15 -14.75 1.07
CA PHE A 71 -2.09 -13.56 1.92
C PHE A 71 -0.68 -13.25 2.43
N CYS A 72 0.22 -14.22 2.57
CA CYS A 72 1.64 -13.96 2.78
C CYS A 72 2.25 -13.20 1.61
N LEU A 73 2.00 -13.65 0.37
CA LEU A 73 2.48 -12.95 -0.82
C LEU A 73 1.87 -11.55 -0.93
N SER A 74 0.56 -11.42 -0.71
CA SER A 74 -0.13 -10.14 -0.69
C SER A 74 0.45 -9.19 0.37
N ALA A 75 0.67 -9.68 1.59
CA ALA A 75 1.23 -8.93 2.70
C ALA A 75 2.65 -8.42 2.39
N LEU A 76 3.51 -9.27 1.85
CA LEU A 76 4.88 -8.88 1.47
C LEU A 76 4.87 -7.79 0.40
N ILE A 77 4.03 -7.93 -0.62
CA ILE A 77 3.96 -6.95 -1.71
C ILE A 77 3.39 -5.62 -1.22
N ILE A 78 2.30 -5.63 -0.43
CA ILE A 78 1.73 -4.38 0.09
C ILE A 78 2.63 -3.74 1.15
N GLY A 79 3.31 -4.55 1.98
CA GLY A 79 4.30 -4.07 2.94
C GLY A 79 5.47 -3.38 2.24
N ALA A 80 6.01 -3.98 1.17
CA ALA A 80 7.04 -3.35 0.34
C ALA A 80 6.54 -2.05 -0.30
N ASN A 81 5.32 -2.04 -0.84
CA ASN A 81 4.71 -0.83 -1.39
C ASN A 81 4.61 0.30 -0.35
N TRP A 82 4.13 0.00 0.85
CA TRP A 82 4.05 0.98 1.94
C TRP A 82 5.43 1.48 2.36
N GLY A 83 6.43 0.59 2.44
CA GLY A 83 7.80 0.97 2.77
C GLY A 83 8.40 1.91 1.72
N ILE A 84 8.23 1.61 0.42
CA ILE A 84 8.68 2.47 -0.68
C ILE A 84 8.01 3.84 -0.60
N TYR A 85 6.69 3.88 -0.31
CA TYR A 85 5.94 5.13 -0.19
C TYR A 85 6.45 5.99 0.98
N VAL A 86 6.55 5.41 2.18
CA VAL A 86 7.05 6.12 3.36
C VAL A 86 8.47 6.62 3.12
N TYR A 87 9.35 5.77 2.59
CA TYR A 87 10.71 6.16 2.23
C TYR A 87 10.74 7.35 1.26
N ALA A 88 9.91 7.33 0.21
CA ALA A 88 9.87 8.40 -0.77
C ALA A 88 9.44 9.74 -0.14
N ILE A 89 8.46 9.72 0.75
CA ILE A 89 7.98 10.94 1.41
C ILE A 89 9.01 11.49 2.41
N VAL A 90 9.54 10.62 3.28
CA VAL A 90 10.52 11.02 4.31
C VAL A 90 11.84 11.50 3.68
N SER A 91 12.21 10.93 2.53
CA SER A 91 13.40 11.34 1.76
C SER A 91 13.15 12.59 0.89
N GLY A 92 12.02 13.28 1.00
CA GLY A 92 11.69 14.47 0.22
C GLY A 92 11.35 14.21 -1.25
N ARG A 93 11.18 12.94 -1.67
CA ARG A 93 10.91 12.52 -3.06
C ARG A 93 9.41 12.38 -3.34
N THR A 94 8.59 13.25 -2.75
CA THR A 94 7.12 13.23 -2.81
C THR A 94 6.59 13.28 -4.25
N ILE A 95 7.25 14.06 -5.14
CA ILE A 95 6.85 14.18 -6.54
C ILE A 95 6.97 12.81 -7.24
N GLU A 96 8.06 12.08 -7.02
CA GLU A 96 8.24 10.76 -7.61
C GLU A 96 7.20 9.74 -7.08
N ALA A 97 6.90 9.79 -5.79
CA ALA A 97 5.84 8.97 -5.22
C ALA A 97 4.48 9.29 -5.85
N SER A 98 4.19 10.57 -6.06
CA SER A 98 2.95 11.02 -6.69
C SER A 98 2.81 10.53 -8.14
N LEU A 99 3.92 10.47 -8.90
CA LEU A 99 3.92 9.91 -10.25
C LEU A 99 3.47 8.43 -10.26
N GLY A 100 3.77 7.68 -9.20
CA GLY A 100 3.30 6.31 -9.04
C GLY A 100 1.79 6.16 -9.14
N TYR A 101 1.02 7.14 -8.62
CA TYR A 101 -0.45 7.12 -8.70
C TYR A 101 -0.96 7.33 -10.13
N PHE A 102 -0.23 8.08 -10.96
CA PHE A 102 -0.58 8.23 -12.37
C PHE A 102 -0.17 7.01 -13.21
N ILE A 103 0.92 6.35 -12.84
CA ILE A 103 1.40 5.14 -13.52
C ILE A 103 0.58 3.92 -13.11
N ASN A 104 0.08 3.86 -11.86
CA ASN A 104 -0.62 2.71 -11.31
C ASN A 104 -1.83 2.25 -12.14
N PRO A 105 -2.75 3.11 -12.63
CA PRO A 105 -3.82 2.67 -13.52
C PRO A 105 -3.31 1.98 -14.80
N LEU A 106 -2.19 2.45 -15.36
CA LEU A 106 -1.59 1.85 -16.56
C LEU A 106 -1.08 0.44 -16.27
N VAL A 107 -0.34 0.28 -15.17
CA VAL A 107 0.17 -1.04 -14.73
C VAL A 107 -0.98 -1.96 -14.39
N SER A 108 -2.00 -1.50 -13.66
CA SER A 108 -3.17 -2.30 -13.28
C SER A 108 -3.93 -2.79 -14.52
N ILE A 109 -4.10 -1.94 -15.53
CA ILE A 109 -4.73 -2.29 -16.81
C ILE A 109 -3.87 -3.30 -17.57
N ALA A 110 -2.55 -3.08 -17.64
CA ALA A 110 -1.63 -3.99 -18.30
C ALA A 110 -1.66 -5.39 -17.64
N LEU A 111 -1.60 -5.45 -16.31
CA LEU A 111 -1.68 -6.70 -15.55
C LEU A 111 -3.05 -7.38 -15.73
N GLY A 112 -4.15 -6.63 -15.67
CA GLY A 112 -5.51 -7.16 -15.91
C GLY A 112 -5.66 -7.74 -17.32
N SER A 113 -5.14 -7.03 -18.32
CA SER A 113 -5.16 -7.50 -19.70
C SER A 113 -4.30 -8.75 -19.91
N LEU A 114 -3.09 -8.77 -19.33
CA LEU A 114 -2.13 -9.85 -19.50
C LEU A 114 -2.54 -11.14 -18.75
N PHE A 115 -2.88 -11.00 -17.46
CA PHE A 115 -3.13 -12.16 -16.59
C PHE A 115 -4.60 -12.58 -16.54
N LEU A 116 -5.54 -11.63 -16.61
CA LEU A 116 -6.98 -11.91 -16.55
C LEU A 116 -7.63 -11.93 -17.94
N ARG A 117 -6.83 -11.68 -19.01
CA ARG A 117 -7.30 -11.63 -20.40
C ARG A 117 -8.45 -10.65 -20.61
N GLU A 118 -8.48 -9.57 -19.85
CA GLU A 118 -9.47 -8.51 -19.97
C GLU A 118 -9.24 -7.73 -21.28
N ARG A 119 -10.30 -7.58 -22.08
CA ARG A 119 -10.22 -6.80 -23.32
C ARG A 119 -10.50 -5.34 -23.04
N LEU A 120 -9.54 -4.49 -23.37
CA LEU A 120 -9.70 -3.05 -23.26
C LEU A 120 -10.63 -2.52 -24.34
N ARG A 121 -11.56 -1.67 -23.96
CA ARG A 121 -12.36 -0.89 -24.91
C ARG A 121 -11.49 0.19 -25.56
N ARG A 122 -11.81 0.60 -26.79
CA ARG A 122 -11.05 1.63 -27.52
C ARG A 122 -10.77 2.91 -26.71
N PRO A 123 -11.73 3.50 -25.96
CA PRO A 123 -11.46 4.66 -25.13
C PRO A 123 -10.44 4.39 -24.01
N GLN A 124 -10.46 3.19 -23.41
CA GLN A 124 -9.50 2.79 -22.40
C GLN A 124 -8.08 2.65 -22.98
N GLN A 125 -7.97 2.07 -24.19
CA GLN A 125 -6.67 2.01 -24.90
C GLN A 125 -6.12 3.41 -25.18
N ALA A 126 -6.94 4.33 -25.64
CA ALA A 126 -6.55 5.72 -25.86
C ALA A 126 -6.08 6.40 -24.56
N ALA A 127 -6.80 6.18 -23.44
CA ALA A 127 -6.43 6.72 -22.15
C ALA A 127 -5.07 6.17 -21.65
N VAL A 128 -4.83 4.87 -21.83
CA VAL A 128 -3.54 4.22 -21.50
C VAL A 128 -2.40 4.81 -22.30
N VAL A 129 -2.59 4.96 -23.62
CA VAL A 129 -1.57 5.56 -24.51
C VAL A 129 -1.28 7.00 -24.10
N LEU A 130 -2.32 7.81 -23.87
CA LEU A 130 -2.16 9.21 -23.47
C LEU A 130 -1.42 9.35 -22.12
N ALA A 131 -1.78 8.53 -21.14
CA ALA A 131 -1.10 8.54 -19.85
C ALA A 131 0.35 8.04 -19.96
N GLY A 132 0.63 7.04 -20.80
CA GLY A 132 1.98 6.58 -21.13
C GLY A 132 2.83 7.71 -21.74
N ILE A 133 2.28 8.46 -22.68
CA ILE A 133 2.93 9.65 -23.27
C ILE A 133 3.23 10.68 -22.18
N GLY A 134 2.28 10.94 -21.27
CA GLY A 134 2.49 11.87 -20.16
C GLY A 134 3.66 11.47 -19.23
N VAL A 135 3.76 10.18 -18.89
CA VAL A 135 4.89 9.66 -18.08
C VAL A 135 6.22 9.80 -18.82
N LEU A 136 6.26 9.47 -20.11
CA LEU A 136 7.45 9.62 -20.95
C LEU A 136 7.86 11.09 -21.06
N TRP A 137 6.91 11.99 -21.23
CA TRP A 137 7.15 13.43 -21.30
C TRP A 137 7.77 13.96 -19.99
N ILE A 138 7.20 13.59 -18.85
CA ILE A 138 7.75 13.99 -17.55
C ILE A 138 9.17 13.43 -17.36
N THR A 139 9.39 12.16 -17.70
CA THR A 139 10.73 11.55 -17.63
C THR A 139 11.74 12.29 -18.52
N TRP A 140 11.33 12.67 -19.71
CA TRP A 140 12.17 13.42 -20.64
C TRP A 140 12.50 14.81 -20.12
N THR A 141 11.52 15.55 -19.62
CA THR A 141 11.68 16.93 -19.17
C THR A 141 12.45 17.03 -17.85
N THR A 142 12.32 16.06 -16.96
CA THR A 142 13.03 16.02 -15.67
C THR A 142 14.41 15.41 -15.78
N GLY A 143 14.70 14.65 -16.85
CA GLY A 143 15.95 13.92 -17.03
C GLY A 143 16.15 12.76 -16.05
N VAL A 144 15.18 12.49 -15.18
CA VAL A 144 15.24 11.45 -14.15
C VAL A 144 14.08 10.47 -14.33
N ALA A 145 14.41 9.19 -14.50
CA ALA A 145 13.39 8.16 -14.57
C ALA A 145 12.70 8.01 -13.20
N PRO A 146 11.34 7.97 -13.15
CA PRO A 146 10.57 7.93 -11.90
C PRO A 146 10.58 6.51 -11.29
N TRP A 147 11.74 6.01 -10.88
CA TRP A 147 11.88 4.64 -10.39
C TRP A 147 11.00 4.33 -9.19
N LEU A 148 10.90 5.25 -8.22
CA LEU A 148 10.03 5.05 -7.07
C LEU A 148 8.55 4.99 -7.49
N GLY A 149 8.13 5.85 -8.41
CA GLY A 149 6.78 5.81 -8.97
C GLY A 149 6.49 4.50 -9.71
N LEU A 150 7.45 3.99 -10.50
CA LEU A 150 7.33 2.70 -11.17
C LEU A 150 7.24 1.55 -10.17
N MET A 151 8.10 1.53 -9.15
CA MET A 151 8.06 0.50 -8.10
C MET A 151 6.74 0.52 -7.35
N LEU A 152 6.24 1.71 -7.00
CA LEU A 152 4.92 1.86 -6.35
C LEU A 152 3.80 1.35 -7.25
N ALA A 153 3.79 1.72 -8.52
CA ALA A 153 2.75 1.30 -9.46
C ALA A 153 2.77 -0.22 -9.70
N VAL A 154 3.96 -0.81 -9.86
CA VAL A 154 4.10 -2.26 -10.09
C VAL A 154 3.69 -3.05 -8.84
N THR A 155 4.20 -2.68 -7.67
CA THR A 155 3.86 -3.39 -6.42
C THR A 155 2.38 -3.26 -6.10
N PHE A 156 1.78 -2.08 -6.25
CA PHE A 156 0.36 -1.90 -6.00
C PHE A 156 -0.51 -2.60 -7.05
N GLY A 157 -0.11 -2.59 -8.32
CA GLY A 157 -0.80 -3.32 -9.39
C GLY A 157 -0.78 -4.83 -9.18
N LEU A 158 0.38 -5.40 -8.78
CA LEU A 158 0.50 -6.82 -8.40
C LEU A 158 -0.36 -7.15 -7.19
N TYR A 159 -0.32 -6.30 -6.16
CA TYR A 159 -1.20 -6.44 -5.00
C TYR A 159 -2.67 -6.48 -5.41
N GLY A 160 -3.12 -5.53 -6.25
CA GLY A 160 -4.48 -5.48 -6.75
C GLY A 160 -4.88 -6.74 -7.53
N LEU A 161 -3.97 -7.28 -8.35
CA LEU A 161 -4.18 -8.52 -9.09
C LEU A 161 -4.38 -9.72 -8.14
N ILE A 162 -3.51 -9.86 -7.12
CA ILE A 162 -3.62 -10.93 -6.12
C ILE A 162 -4.92 -10.78 -5.33
N ARG A 163 -5.25 -9.56 -4.89
CA ARG A 163 -6.48 -9.30 -4.13
C ARG A 163 -7.75 -9.58 -4.93
N LYS A 164 -7.73 -9.44 -6.25
CA LYS A 164 -8.85 -9.75 -7.13
C LYS A 164 -9.21 -11.24 -7.14
N ILE A 165 -8.22 -12.11 -6.95
CA ILE A 165 -8.40 -13.57 -6.91
C ILE A 165 -8.37 -14.15 -5.49
N ALA A 166 -8.08 -13.33 -4.48
CA ALA A 166 -7.99 -13.76 -3.09
C ALA A 166 -9.37 -14.14 -2.52
N PRO A 167 -9.44 -15.19 -1.67
CA PRO A 167 -10.72 -15.73 -1.21
C PRO A 167 -11.39 -14.93 -0.09
N LEU A 168 -10.71 -13.93 0.50
CA LEU A 168 -11.25 -13.11 1.59
C LEU A 168 -11.58 -11.69 1.12
N GLY A 169 -12.59 -11.10 1.76
CA GLY A 169 -12.98 -9.71 1.53
C GLY A 169 -11.93 -8.68 1.93
N SER A 170 -12.25 -7.39 1.74
CA SER A 170 -11.27 -6.31 1.99
C SER A 170 -10.89 -6.19 3.46
N LEU A 171 -11.87 -6.25 4.38
CA LEU A 171 -11.62 -6.13 5.82
C LEU A 171 -10.85 -7.34 6.35
N GLU A 172 -11.31 -8.54 6.03
CA GLU A 172 -10.70 -9.80 6.44
C GLU A 172 -9.27 -9.90 5.93
N GLY A 173 -9.06 -9.54 4.66
CA GLY A 173 -7.74 -9.55 4.06
C GLY A 173 -6.79 -8.57 4.72
N MET A 174 -7.24 -7.35 5.03
CA MET A 174 -6.42 -6.35 5.71
C MET A 174 -5.99 -6.81 7.11
N VAL A 175 -6.89 -7.47 7.87
CA VAL A 175 -6.52 -8.08 9.15
C VAL A 175 -5.43 -9.11 8.97
N LEU A 176 -5.59 -10.04 8.01
CA LEU A 176 -4.66 -11.13 7.82
C LEU A 176 -3.30 -10.63 7.30
N GLU A 177 -3.28 -9.68 6.37
CA GLU A 177 -2.06 -9.04 5.87
C GLU A 177 -1.30 -8.31 7.00
N SER A 178 -1.99 -7.50 7.80
CA SER A 178 -1.39 -6.81 8.93
C SER A 178 -0.89 -7.79 10.00
N LEU A 179 -1.65 -8.85 10.29
CA LEU A 179 -1.25 -9.90 11.24
C LEU A 179 0.03 -10.61 10.78
N LEU A 180 0.15 -10.92 9.50
CA LEU A 180 1.32 -11.60 8.93
C LEU A 180 2.56 -10.70 8.91
N LEU A 181 2.40 -9.38 8.76
CA LEU A 181 3.51 -8.41 8.81
C LEU A 181 3.92 -8.02 10.23
N THR A 182 3.02 -8.15 11.22
CA THR A 182 3.26 -7.72 12.59
C THR A 182 4.49 -8.37 13.25
N PRO A 183 4.80 -9.68 13.07
CA PRO A 183 6.00 -10.26 13.67
C PRO A 183 7.29 -9.59 13.21
N ALA A 184 7.39 -9.28 11.91
CA ALA A 184 8.55 -8.57 11.36
C ALA A 184 8.63 -7.13 11.86
N ALA A 185 7.49 -6.43 11.91
CA ALA A 185 7.39 -5.07 12.43
C ALA A 185 7.77 -5.02 13.93
N ALA A 186 7.26 -5.94 14.72
CA ALA A 186 7.58 -6.02 16.15
C ALA A 186 9.06 -6.36 16.39
N ALA A 187 9.63 -7.30 15.61
CA ALA A 187 11.05 -7.64 15.68
C ALA A 187 11.94 -6.43 15.32
N TRP A 188 11.55 -5.64 14.32
CA TRP A 188 12.27 -4.42 13.95
C TRP A 188 12.23 -3.37 15.05
N LEU A 189 11.05 -3.10 15.65
CA LEU A 189 10.95 -2.15 16.76
C LEU A 189 11.70 -2.64 18.02
N TRP A 190 11.67 -3.94 18.28
CA TRP A 190 12.46 -4.54 19.35
C TRP A 190 13.97 -4.33 19.13
N PHE A 191 14.44 -4.52 17.92
CA PHE A 191 15.85 -4.30 17.54
C PHE A 191 16.24 -2.83 17.79
N LEU A 192 15.45 -1.88 17.26
CA LEU A 192 15.71 -0.46 17.48
C LEU A 192 15.66 -0.06 18.97
N TRP A 193 14.77 -0.68 19.73
CA TRP A 193 14.69 -0.42 21.16
C TRP A 193 15.92 -0.94 21.90
N SER A 194 16.43 -2.11 21.56
CA SER A 194 17.63 -2.69 22.18
C SER A 194 18.90 -1.90 21.90
N ASP A 195 18.98 -1.29 20.71
CA ASP A 195 20.12 -0.47 20.31
C ASP A 195 19.98 1.02 20.71
N HIS A 196 18.94 1.39 21.45
CA HIS A 196 18.62 2.78 21.83
C HIS A 196 18.44 3.74 20.64
N GLU A 197 18.07 3.23 19.47
CA GLU A 197 17.86 3.99 18.23
C GLU A 197 16.39 4.32 17.95
N LEU A 198 15.47 4.07 18.90
CA LEU A 198 14.03 4.36 18.75
C LEU A 198 13.80 5.87 18.73
N ALA A 199 13.62 6.42 17.52
CA ALA A 199 13.45 7.86 17.34
C ALA A 199 12.12 8.38 17.91
N PHE A 200 11.05 7.59 17.91
CA PHE A 200 9.76 7.98 18.52
C PHE A 200 9.81 8.24 20.02
N ILE A 201 10.80 7.70 20.73
CA ILE A 201 10.96 7.93 22.18
C ILE A 201 11.93 9.07 22.44
N SER A 202 12.90 9.27 21.56
CA SER A 202 13.97 10.27 21.71
C SER A 202 13.66 11.60 21.00
N ALA A 203 12.66 11.62 20.12
CA ALA A 203 12.25 12.86 19.45
C ALA A 203 11.54 13.78 20.45
N ASP A 204 12.15 14.89 20.79
CA ASP A 204 11.43 16.05 21.34
C ASP A 204 10.52 16.59 20.22
N LEU A 205 9.26 16.10 20.19
CA LEU A 205 8.22 16.50 19.26
C LEU A 205 7.62 17.85 19.63
#